data_3a061930e15bf509dde2f9d561176790
#
_entry.id   3a061930e15bf509dde2f9d561176790
#
_cell.length_a   1.000
_cell.length_b   1.000
_cell.length_c   1.000
_cell.angle_alpha   90.00
_cell.angle_beta   90.00
_cell.angle_gamma   90.00
#
_symmetry.space_group_name_H-M   'P 1'
#
loop_
_entity.id
_entity.type
_entity.pdbx_description
1 polymer ?
#
loop_
_entity_poly.entity_id
_entity_poly.type
_entity_poly.pdbx_seq_one_letter_code
_entity_poly.pdbx_strand_id
1 'polypeptide(L)'
;LFIASITVSCDNFLEEKNQSNITAENYFVTADGYRSLVNAAYSTLRTVWGDEPWLYCLGTDIFTRGESELIGGSYGGRDTQSRQLNEYAELDAENPCVKDHYADLYYSIQACNTALARANAVNGISETEIVQSNAEVRFLRAYYYFLLVEQFGDVPLVEDEITSAITHFDRIPEADIYKYIINELSVVVSKLPIKAAEFGRATQGACKNLLSLVYLTRGYKSYADSDDFTKAASLADEVINSGEYRLLPSFQEVFKEGNEINDEIIFSVQYDAKSLGGDINNGSGQNAMFGWELWSKIPSGFEIYNTTYNWHKPQFTPTQFLYSLYNTDSDSRYD
;
A
#
# COMPACT_ATOMS: atom_id res chain seq x y z
N LEU A 1 -20.84 -69.14 -12.75
CA LEU A 1 -20.23 -68.52 -11.55
C LEU A 1 -19.65 -67.16 -11.97
N PHE A 2 -20.34 -66.04 -11.59
CA PHE A 2 -19.86 -64.67 -11.77
C PHE A 2 -19.06 -64.29 -10.53
N ILE A 3 -17.73 -64.04 -10.69
CA ILE A 3 -16.90 -63.49 -9.64
C ILE A 3 -17.00 -61.97 -9.77
N ALA A 4 -17.70 -61.33 -8.85
CA ALA A 4 -17.68 -59.86 -8.71
C ALA A 4 -16.39 -59.47 -7.99
N SER A 5 -15.43 -58.86 -8.71
CA SER A 5 -14.26 -58.22 -8.12
C SER A 5 -14.72 -56.92 -7.48
N ILE A 6 -14.69 -56.85 -6.18
CA ILE A 6 -14.87 -55.61 -5.41
C ILE A 6 -13.53 -54.90 -5.43
N THR A 7 -13.40 -53.85 -6.25
CA THR A 7 -12.24 -52.92 -6.20
C THR A 7 -12.50 -51.98 -5.02
N VAL A 8 -11.87 -52.24 -3.89
CA VAL A 8 -11.75 -51.26 -2.81
C VAL A 8 -10.69 -50.26 -3.22
N SER A 9 -11.09 -49.08 -3.64
CA SER A 9 -10.19 -47.96 -3.85
C SER A 9 -9.88 -47.34 -2.48
N CYS A 10 -8.59 -47.38 -2.10
CA CYS A 10 -8.09 -46.64 -0.95
C CYS A 10 -7.71 -45.22 -1.45
N ASP A 11 -8.61 -44.27 -1.37
CA ASP A 11 -8.39 -42.89 -1.79
C ASP A 11 -7.18 -42.24 -1.07
N ASN A 12 -6.92 -42.61 0.19
CA ASN A 12 -5.79 -42.06 0.98
C ASN A 12 -4.41 -42.61 0.61
N PHE A 13 -4.31 -43.68 -0.21
CA PHE A 13 -3.01 -44.25 -0.59
C PHE A 13 -2.32 -43.47 -1.70
N LEU A 14 -3.06 -42.68 -2.46
CA LEU A 14 -2.57 -41.86 -3.55
C LEU A 14 -2.39 -40.39 -3.17
N GLU A 15 -2.68 -40.00 -1.93
CA GLU A 15 -2.35 -38.68 -1.45
C GLU A 15 -0.83 -38.53 -1.30
N GLU A 16 -0.25 -37.74 -2.18
CA GLU A 16 1.17 -37.38 -2.14
C GLU A 16 1.44 -36.50 -0.89
N LYS A 17 1.94 -37.09 0.17
CA LYS A 17 2.42 -36.35 1.34
C LYS A 17 3.88 -35.95 1.12
N ASN A 18 4.10 -34.73 0.63
CA ASN A 18 5.45 -34.19 0.47
C ASN A 18 6.05 -33.86 1.86
N GLN A 19 6.81 -34.81 2.40
CA GLN A 19 7.43 -34.67 3.75
C GLN A 19 8.79 -33.95 3.73
N SER A 20 9.38 -33.76 2.55
CA SER A 20 10.73 -33.24 2.40
C SER A 20 10.82 -31.82 1.88
N ASN A 21 9.75 -31.29 1.31
CA ASN A 21 9.71 -29.92 0.77
C ASN A 21 8.67 -29.06 1.50
N ILE A 22 8.94 -27.77 1.62
CA ILE A 22 7.98 -26.79 2.10
C ILE A 22 6.89 -26.62 1.04
N THR A 23 5.64 -26.92 1.40
CA THR A 23 4.45 -26.68 0.57
C THR A 23 3.51 -25.72 1.31
N ALA A 24 2.58 -25.11 0.59
CA ALA A 24 1.56 -24.24 1.22
C ALA A 24 0.77 -24.99 2.31
N GLU A 25 0.46 -26.28 2.08
CA GLU A 25 -0.35 -27.09 2.97
C GLU A 25 0.36 -27.46 4.28
N ASN A 26 1.70 -27.60 4.26
CA ASN A 26 2.45 -27.98 5.45
C ASN A 26 3.11 -26.80 6.16
N TYR A 27 3.40 -25.70 5.47
CA TYR A 27 4.08 -24.54 6.05
C TYR A 27 3.11 -23.50 6.61
N PHE A 28 2.08 -23.13 5.86
CA PHE A 28 1.16 -22.08 6.30
C PHE A 28 0.21 -22.49 7.44
N VAL A 29 0.24 -23.75 7.84
CA VAL A 29 -0.43 -24.24 9.06
C VAL A 29 0.45 -24.14 10.31
N THR A 30 1.68 -23.68 10.17
CA THR A 30 2.59 -23.40 11.30
C THR A 30 2.55 -21.93 11.70
N ALA A 31 2.94 -21.62 12.95
CA ALA A 31 3.03 -20.25 13.44
C ALA A 31 3.93 -19.37 12.54
N ASP A 32 5.11 -19.86 12.16
CA ASP A 32 6.06 -19.12 11.32
C ASP A 32 5.55 -18.95 9.89
N GLY A 33 4.90 -19.96 9.34
CA GLY A 33 4.27 -19.89 8.04
C GLY A 33 3.15 -18.85 8.00
N TYR A 34 2.32 -18.80 9.03
CA TYR A 34 1.27 -17.79 9.14
C TYR A 34 1.84 -16.36 9.30
N ARG A 35 2.84 -16.18 10.17
CA ARG A 35 3.54 -14.89 10.31
C ARG A 35 4.15 -14.44 8.98
N SER A 36 4.66 -15.39 8.18
CA SER A 36 5.18 -15.05 6.85
C SER A 36 4.09 -14.57 5.89
N LEU A 37 2.86 -15.10 5.95
CA LEU A 37 1.72 -14.59 5.18
C LEU A 37 1.31 -13.16 5.60
N VAL A 38 1.26 -12.90 6.92
CA VAL A 38 1.01 -11.55 7.46
C VAL A 38 2.09 -10.57 6.96
N ASN A 39 3.35 -10.96 7.04
CA ASN A 39 4.47 -10.14 6.55
C ASN A 39 4.42 -9.95 5.02
N ALA A 40 3.98 -10.95 4.27
CA ALA A 40 3.75 -10.82 2.84
C ALA A 40 2.67 -9.78 2.52
N ALA A 41 1.56 -9.76 3.28
CA ALA A 41 0.53 -8.73 3.15
C ALA A 41 1.07 -7.31 3.42
N TYR A 42 1.97 -7.13 4.40
CA TYR A 42 2.66 -5.84 4.60
C TYR A 42 3.64 -5.52 3.46
N SER A 43 4.34 -6.50 2.93
CA SER A 43 5.33 -6.27 1.88
C SER A 43 4.72 -5.72 0.59
N THR A 44 3.45 -6.03 0.32
CA THR A 44 2.75 -5.48 -0.86
C THR A 44 2.52 -3.97 -0.80
N LEU A 45 2.60 -3.34 0.39
CA LEU A 45 2.63 -1.87 0.49
C LEU A 45 3.78 -1.27 -0.31
N ARG A 46 4.93 -1.95 -0.37
CA ARG A 46 6.08 -1.50 -1.16
C ARG A 46 5.82 -1.60 -2.66
N THR A 47 5.09 -2.62 -3.10
CA THR A 47 4.66 -2.73 -4.51
C THR A 47 3.75 -1.56 -4.89
N VAL A 48 2.76 -1.25 -4.04
CA VAL A 48 1.80 -0.17 -4.30
C VAL A 48 2.45 1.23 -4.25
N TRP A 49 3.40 1.47 -3.34
CA TRP A 49 3.95 2.80 -3.06
C TRP A 49 5.40 2.99 -3.50
N GLY A 50 6.14 1.89 -3.74
CA GLY A 50 7.59 1.94 -3.86
C GLY A 50 8.10 2.25 -5.25
N ASP A 51 7.44 1.77 -6.28
CA ASP A 51 8.01 1.79 -7.62
C ASP A 51 7.60 3.03 -8.41
N GLU A 52 6.33 3.28 -8.61
CA GLU A 52 5.90 4.28 -9.57
C GLU A 52 4.62 5.00 -9.12
N PRO A 53 4.73 6.12 -8.39
CA PRO A 53 3.56 6.88 -7.92
C PRO A 53 2.89 7.70 -9.04
N TRP A 54 2.83 7.17 -10.25
CA TRP A 54 2.30 7.87 -11.44
C TRP A 54 0.90 8.43 -11.22
N LEU A 55 -0.01 7.60 -10.69
CA LEU A 55 -1.41 7.98 -10.50
C LEU A 55 -1.62 8.97 -9.34
N TYR A 56 -0.65 9.08 -8.44
CA TYR A 56 -0.73 9.99 -7.29
C TYR A 56 -0.05 11.34 -7.57
N CYS A 57 0.82 11.41 -8.57
CA CYS A 57 1.63 12.60 -8.85
C CYS A 57 1.19 13.30 -10.13
N LEU A 58 1.03 12.57 -11.24
CA LEU A 58 0.72 13.20 -12.53
C LEU A 58 -0.75 13.58 -12.65
N GLY A 59 -1.02 14.63 -13.42
CA GLY A 59 -2.35 15.19 -13.58
C GLY A 59 -2.85 15.95 -12.36
N THR A 60 -1.97 16.26 -11.39
CA THR A 60 -2.30 17.06 -10.20
C THR A 60 -1.88 18.52 -10.37
N ASP A 61 -2.42 19.42 -9.53
CA ASP A 61 -2.03 20.82 -9.55
C ASP A 61 -0.60 21.06 -9.06
N ILE A 62 -0.06 20.12 -8.27
CA ILE A 62 1.21 20.29 -7.54
C ILE A 62 2.39 19.62 -8.20
N PHE A 63 2.17 18.60 -9.04
CA PHE A 63 3.22 17.90 -9.77
C PHE A 63 2.94 17.84 -11.26
N THR A 64 4.01 17.85 -12.05
CA THR A 64 4.00 17.64 -13.50
C THR A 64 5.16 16.76 -13.91
N ARG A 65 5.17 16.35 -15.17
CA ARG A 65 6.25 15.56 -15.77
C ARG A 65 7.58 16.30 -15.68
N GLY A 66 8.61 15.59 -15.27
CA GLY A 66 9.98 16.09 -15.28
C GLY A 66 10.59 16.15 -16.68
N GLU A 67 11.68 16.93 -16.82
CA GLU A 67 12.36 17.18 -18.09
C GLU A 67 12.95 15.91 -18.73
N SER A 68 13.29 14.90 -17.94
CA SER A 68 13.86 13.66 -18.44
C SER A 68 12.89 12.81 -19.25
N GLU A 69 11.62 12.93 -18.99
CA GLU A 69 10.56 12.29 -19.76
C GLU A 69 10.33 12.99 -21.12
N LEU A 70 10.66 14.28 -21.21
CA LEU A 70 10.55 15.08 -22.44
C LEU A 70 11.65 14.77 -23.47
N ILE A 71 12.78 14.19 -23.04
CA ILE A 71 13.98 13.99 -23.88
C ILE A 71 14.08 12.55 -24.44
N GLY A 72 13.04 11.74 -24.29
CA GLY A 72 13.03 10.37 -24.82
C GLY A 72 14.07 9.45 -24.17
N GLY A 73 14.48 9.75 -22.97
CA GLY A 73 15.42 8.98 -22.19
C GLY A 73 14.75 7.79 -21.52
N SER A 74 14.95 6.67 -22.12
CA SER A 74 14.49 5.34 -21.82
C SER A 74 14.70 4.88 -20.37
N TYR A 75 13.85 5.31 -19.47
CA TYR A 75 13.53 4.54 -18.29
C TYR A 75 12.14 3.92 -18.50
N GLY A 76 12.14 2.67 -18.96
CA GLY A 76 10.93 1.88 -19.11
C GLY A 76 9.99 2.23 -20.28
N GLY A 77 10.31 3.20 -21.17
CA GLY A 77 9.46 3.50 -22.33
C GLY A 77 8.08 4.08 -21.97
N ARG A 78 7.93 4.70 -20.81
CA ARG A 78 6.64 5.24 -20.32
C ARG A 78 6.38 6.71 -20.69
N ASP A 79 7.04 7.26 -21.70
CA ASP A 79 6.86 8.65 -22.11
C ASP A 79 5.41 8.97 -22.53
N THR A 80 4.84 8.14 -23.40
CA THR A 80 3.45 8.30 -23.83
C THR A 80 2.48 8.14 -22.65
N GLN A 81 2.69 7.16 -21.78
CA GLN A 81 1.82 6.84 -20.65
C GLN A 81 1.82 7.97 -19.60
N SER A 82 3.01 8.49 -19.27
CA SER A 82 3.13 9.60 -18.34
C SER A 82 2.51 10.89 -18.90
N ARG A 83 2.64 11.14 -20.22
CA ARG A 83 1.97 12.26 -20.89
C ARG A 83 0.46 12.12 -20.82
N GLN A 84 -0.08 10.93 -21.10
CA GLN A 84 -1.52 10.68 -21.01
C GLN A 84 -2.07 10.97 -19.61
N LEU A 85 -1.37 10.56 -18.57
CA LEU A 85 -1.74 10.85 -17.18
C LEU A 85 -1.64 12.34 -16.85
N ASN A 86 -0.55 13.01 -17.29
CA ASN A 86 -0.29 14.40 -16.97
C ASN A 86 -1.26 15.36 -17.66
N GLU A 87 -1.68 15.04 -18.89
CA GLU A 87 -2.47 15.91 -19.75
C GLU A 87 -3.94 15.47 -19.83
N TYR A 88 -4.29 14.30 -19.28
CA TYR A 88 -5.60 13.64 -19.46
C TYR A 88 -6.00 13.47 -20.93
N ALA A 89 -5.00 13.42 -21.82
CA ALA A 89 -5.20 13.27 -23.25
C ALA A 89 -4.98 11.83 -23.68
N GLU A 90 -5.95 11.24 -24.37
CA GLU A 90 -5.90 9.85 -24.86
C GLU A 90 -5.69 8.83 -23.73
N LEU A 91 -6.04 9.15 -22.49
CA LEU A 91 -5.94 8.26 -21.35
C LEU A 91 -7.06 7.21 -21.40
N ASP A 92 -6.68 5.95 -21.35
CA ASP A 92 -7.61 4.82 -21.32
C ASP A 92 -7.17 3.72 -20.32
N ALA A 93 -7.97 2.67 -20.22
CA ALA A 93 -7.72 1.56 -19.30
C ALA A 93 -6.50 0.67 -19.68
N GLU A 94 -5.99 0.82 -20.91
CA GLU A 94 -4.80 0.08 -21.37
C GLU A 94 -3.50 0.82 -21.07
N ASN A 95 -3.57 2.05 -20.53
CA ASN A 95 -2.38 2.73 -20.01
C ASN A 95 -1.67 1.85 -18.98
N PRO A 96 -0.40 1.46 -19.20
CA PRO A 96 0.29 0.53 -18.31
C PRO A 96 0.36 0.99 -16.85
N CYS A 97 0.49 2.30 -16.58
CA CYS A 97 0.52 2.81 -15.22
C CYS A 97 -0.81 2.58 -14.49
N VAL A 98 -1.94 2.74 -15.20
CA VAL A 98 -3.28 2.47 -14.68
C VAL A 98 -3.48 0.98 -14.44
N LYS A 99 -3.13 0.18 -15.45
CA LYS A 99 -3.32 -1.26 -15.45
C LYS A 99 -2.47 -1.98 -14.39
N ASP A 100 -1.20 -1.62 -14.31
CA ASP A 100 -0.26 -2.22 -13.35
C ASP A 100 -0.69 -1.87 -11.92
N HIS A 101 -1.04 -0.60 -11.64
CA HIS A 101 -1.51 -0.20 -10.32
C HIS A 101 -2.80 -0.91 -9.88
N TYR A 102 -3.75 -1.07 -10.79
CA TYR A 102 -4.97 -1.85 -10.53
C TYR A 102 -4.65 -3.32 -10.19
N ALA A 103 -3.74 -3.94 -10.95
CA ALA A 103 -3.29 -5.30 -10.72
C ALA A 103 -2.56 -5.45 -9.37
N ASP A 104 -1.71 -4.50 -9.01
CA ASP A 104 -0.96 -4.49 -7.75
C ASP A 104 -1.87 -4.38 -6.53
N LEU A 105 -2.93 -3.57 -6.62
CA LEU A 105 -3.93 -3.47 -5.56
C LEU A 105 -4.67 -4.80 -5.36
N TYR A 106 -5.11 -5.47 -6.44
CA TYR A 106 -5.76 -6.79 -6.32
C TYR A 106 -4.80 -7.90 -5.89
N TYR A 107 -3.53 -7.85 -6.31
CA TYR A 107 -2.49 -8.74 -5.79
C TYR A 107 -2.33 -8.56 -4.27
N SER A 108 -2.34 -7.33 -3.79
CA SER A 108 -2.24 -7.00 -2.37
C SER A 108 -3.47 -7.48 -1.58
N ILE A 109 -4.67 -7.31 -2.14
CA ILE A 109 -5.92 -7.83 -1.57
C ILE A 109 -5.87 -9.37 -1.50
N GLN A 110 -5.38 -10.04 -2.55
CA GLN A 110 -5.26 -11.49 -2.56
C GLN A 110 -4.25 -11.98 -1.49
N ALA A 111 -3.14 -11.28 -1.27
CA ALA A 111 -2.21 -11.60 -0.18
C ALA A 111 -2.90 -11.50 1.19
N CYS A 112 -3.74 -10.49 1.40
CA CYS A 112 -4.56 -10.37 2.60
C CYS A 112 -5.58 -11.51 2.73
N ASN A 113 -6.30 -11.83 1.66
CA ASN A 113 -7.30 -12.91 1.66
C ASN A 113 -6.66 -14.26 1.98
N THR A 114 -5.49 -14.55 1.40
CA THR A 114 -4.71 -15.77 1.70
C THR A 114 -4.35 -15.85 3.19
N ALA A 115 -3.82 -14.78 3.78
CA ALA A 115 -3.48 -14.76 5.20
C ALA A 115 -4.71 -15.01 6.09
N LEU A 116 -5.84 -14.36 5.79
CA LEU A 116 -7.09 -14.51 6.53
C LEU A 116 -7.67 -15.93 6.40
N ALA A 117 -7.67 -16.50 5.21
CA ALA A 117 -8.18 -17.85 4.97
C ALA A 117 -7.39 -18.92 5.74
N ARG A 118 -6.08 -18.76 5.88
CA ARG A 118 -5.19 -19.72 6.55
C ARG A 118 -5.20 -19.60 8.07
N ALA A 119 -5.64 -18.49 8.64
CA ALA A 119 -5.59 -18.20 10.07
C ALA A 119 -6.20 -19.29 10.96
N ASN A 120 -7.33 -19.89 10.53
CA ASN A 120 -8.06 -20.89 11.32
C ASN A 120 -7.38 -22.27 11.38
N ALA A 121 -6.44 -22.55 10.49
CA ALA A 121 -5.72 -23.82 10.40
C ALA A 121 -4.36 -23.81 11.11
N VAL A 122 -3.96 -22.66 11.67
CA VAL A 122 -2.61 -22.48 12.24
C VAL A 122 -2.48 -23.17 13.59
N ASN A 123 -1.37 -23.89 13.77
CA ASN A 123 -1.00 -24.55 15.01
C ASN A 123 0.20 -23.83 15.67
N GLY A 124 0.27 -23.90 17.00
CA GLY A 124 1.43 -23.39 17.75
C GLY A 124 1.50 -21.86 17.89
N ILE A 125 0.38 -21.17 17.72
CA ILE A 125 0.22 -19.72 17.90
C ILE A 125 -0.91 -19.44 18.91
N SER A 126 -0.84 -18.33 19.64
CA SER A 126 -1.90 -17.96 20.57
C SER A 126 -3.10 -17.36 19.83
N GLU A 127 -4.30 -17.56 20.39
CA GLU A 127 -5.53 -16.95 19.87
C GLU A 127 -5.41 -15.41 19.82
N THR A 128 -4.81 -14.81 20.82
CA THR A 128 -4.58 -13.35 20.86
C THR A 128 -3.73 -12.89 19.69
N GLU A 129 -2.66 -13.61 19.36
CA GLU A 129 -1.81 -13.28 18.21
C GLU A 129 -2.55 -13.44 16.88
N ILE A 130 -3.36 -14.49 16.73
CA ILE A 130 -4.20 -14.68 15.53
C ILE A 130 -5.19 -13.52 15.38
N VAL A 131 -5.89 -13.15 16.46
CA VAL A 131 -6.88 -12.07 16.44
C VAL A 131 -6.23 -10.74 16.07
N GLN A 132 -5.06 -10.42 16.64
CA GLN A 132 -4.33 -9.21 16.32
C GLN A 132 -3.83 -9.23 14.87
N SER A 133 -3.19 -10.30 14.43
CA SER A 133 -2.67 -10.42 13.06
C SER A 133 -3.78 -10.35 12.01
N ASN A 134 -4.92 -10.99 12.27
CA ASN A 134 -6.10 -10.86 11.40
C ASN A 134 -6.61 -9.40 11.36
N ALA A 135 -6.58 -8.68 12.47
CA ALA A 135 -6.97 -7.28 12.50
C ALA A 135 -6.01 -6.41 11.66
N GLU A 136 -4.71 -6.66 11.74
CA GLU A 136 -3.70 -5.99 10.92
C GLU A 136 -3.93 -6.26 9.42
N VAL A 137 -4.15 -7.51 9.03
CA VAL A 137 -4.38 -7.88 7.63
C VAL A 137 -5.70 -7.30 7.09
N ARG A 138 -6.76 -7.28 7.90
CA ARG A 138 -8.04 -6.65 7.51
C ARG A 138 -7.91 -5.12 7.37
N PHE A 139 -7.11 -4.49 8.22
CA PHE A 139 -6.77 -3.07 8.07
C PHE A 139 -6.07 -2.81 6.71
N LEU A 140 -5.07 -3.62 6.35
CA LEU A 140 -4.39 -3.50 5.05
C LEU A 140 -5.35 -3.72 3.88
N ARG A 141 -6.20 -4.74 3.94
CA ARG A 141 -7.20 -5.02 2.91
C ARG A 141 -8.18 -3.86 2.72
N ALA A 142 -8.67 -3.29 3.81
CA ALA A 142 -9.53 -2.11 3.78
C ALA A 142 -8.81 -0.89 3.17
N TYR A 143 -7.53 -0.72 3.48
CA TYR A 143 -6.69 0.33 2.89
C TYR A 143 -6.56 0.16 1.37
N TYR A 144 -6.28 -1.05 0.88
CA TYR A 144 -6.20 -1.31 -0.57
C TYR A 144 -7.54 -1.10 -1.27
N TYR A 145 -8.66 -1.47 -0.66
CA TYR A 145 -9.99 -1.15 -1.20
C TYR A 145 -10.27 0.34 -1.20
N PHE A 146 -9.79 1.09 -0.22
CA PHE A 146 -9.92 2.55 -0.21
C PHE A 146 -9.16 3.18 -1.39
N LEU A 147 -7.93 2.73 -1.66
CA LEU A 147 -7.18 3.18 -2.83
C LEU A 147 -7.89 2.81 -4.14
N LEU A 148 -8.42 1.58 -4.23
CA LEU A 148 -9.17 1.14 -5.43
C LEU A 148 -10.40 2.01 -5.68
N VAL A 149 -11.25 2.20 -4.68
CA VAL A 149 -12.52 2.90 -4.85
C VAL A 149 -12.31 4.39 -5.18
N GLU A 150 -11.28 5.01 -4.61
CA GLU A 150 -10.97 6.42 -4.90
C GLU A 150 -10.45 6.65 -6.32
N GLN A 151 -9.79 5.67 -6.91
CA GLN A 151 -9.19 5.81 -8.24
C GLN A 151 -10.05 5.21 -9.36
N PHE A 152 -10.84 4.18 -9.05
CA PHE A 152 -11.54 3.39 -10.06
C PHE A 152 -13.07 3.38 -9.90
N GLY A 153 -13.61 3.94 -8.82
CA GLY A 153 -15.05 3.94 -8.53
C GLY A 153 -15.59 2.54 -8.23
N ASP A 154 -16.58 2.09 -9.02
CA ASP A 154 -17.15 0.75 -8.89
C ASP A 154 -16.09 -0.33 -9.22
N VAL A 155 -15.83 -1.23 -8.28
CA VAL A 155 -14.79 -2.28 -8.41
C VAL A 155 -15.30 -3.62 -7.89
N PRO A 156 -14.75 -4.75 -8.35
CA PRO A 156 -15.05 -6.06 -7.75
C PRO A 156 -14.68 -6.14 -6.27
N LEU A 157 -15.57 -6.69 -5.45
CA LEU A 157 -15.29 -7.01 -4.06
C LEU A 157 -14.94 -8.50 -3.95
N VAL A 158 -13.67 -8.79 -3.63
CA VAL A 158 -13.12 -10.14 -3.50
C VAL A 158 -12.64 -10.32 -2.06
N GLU A 159 -13.39 -11.08 -1.28
CA GLU A 159 -13.15 -11.28 0.15
C GLU A 159 -12.43 -12.59 0.48
N ASP A 160 -12.49 -13.56 -0.45
CA ASP A 160 -11.97 -14.90 -0.27
C ASP A 160 -10.64 -15.12 -1.01
N GLU A 161 -9.86 -16.10 -0.53
CA GLU A 161 -8.68 -16.60 -1.23
C GLU A 161 -9.10 -17.24 -2.57
N ILE A 162 -8.53 -16.77 -3.68
CA ILE A 162 -8.75 -17.35 -5.00
C ILE A 162 -7.81 -18.54 -5.17
N THR A 163 -8.37 -19.74 -5.18
CA THR A 163 -7.61 -21.00 -5.33
C THR A 163 -7.73 -21.65 -6.72
N SER A 164 -8.57 -21.09 -7.59
CA SER A 164 -8.78 -21.55 -8.95
C SER A 164 -9.03 -20.37 -9.87
N ALA A 165 -8.84 -20.58 -11.19
CA ALA A 165 -9.07 -19.53 -12.16
C ALA A 165 -10.53 -19.07 -12.18
N ILE A 166 -10.76 -17.78 -11.92
CA ILE A 166 -12.05 -17.11 -12.06
C ILE A 166 -11.94 -16.14 -13.22
N THR A 167 -12.84 -16.24 -14.18
CA THR A 167 -12.79 -15.47 -15.42
C THR A 167 -13.68 -14.24 -15.46
N HIS A 168 -14.51 -14.04 -14.43
CA HIS A 168 -15.43 -12.92 -14.35
C HIS A 168 -15.68 -12.49 -12.92
N PHE A 169 -15.69 -11.18 -12.72
CA PHE A 169 -16.09 -10.53 -11.47
C PHE A 169 -17.04 -9.37 -11.79
N ASP A 170 -18.15 -9.30 -11.08
CA ASP A 170 -19.04 -8.14 -11.15
C ASP A 170 -18.45 -6.97 -10.36
N ARG A 171 -18.66 -5.77 -10.88
CA ARG A 171 -18.35 -4.55 -10.14
C ARG A 171 -19.42 -4.30 -9.08
N ILE A 172 -18.99 -3.97 -7.89
CA ILE A 172 -19.84 -3.55 -6.78
C ILE A 172 -19.87 -2.01 -6.77
N PRO A 173 -21.04 -1.40 -6.56
CA PRO A 173 -21.17 0.05 -6.48
C PRO A 173 -20.21 0.67 -5.44
N GLU A 174 -19.61 1.80 -5.78
CA GLU A 174 -18.71 2.57 -4.92
C GLU A 174 -19.24 2.73 -3.48
N ALA A 175 -20.52 3.07 -3.34
CA ALA A 175 -21.18 3.23 -2.04
C ALA A 175 -21.13 1.95 -1.17
N ASP A 176 -21.21 0.78 -1.77
CA ASP A 176 -21.17 -0.49 -1.04
C ASP A 176 -19.73 -0.89 -0.70
N ILE A 177 -18.76 -0.54 -1.54
CA ILE A 177 -17.33 -0.67 -1.21
C ILE A 177 -16.97 0.21 0.00
N TYR A 178 -17.46 1.45 0.06
CA TYR A 178 -17.28 2.32 1.23
C TYR A 178 -17.89 1.73 2.51
N LYS A 179 -19.08 1.15 2.42
CA LYS A 179 -19.71 0.45 3.58
C LYS A 179 -18.85 -0.72 4.04
N TYR A 180 -18.32 -1.50 3.09
CA TYR A 180 -17.43 -2.61 3.38
C TYR A 180 -16.17 -2.12 4.12
N ILE A 181 -15.46 -1.10 3.61
CA ILE A 181 -14.26 -0.53 4.21
C ILE A 181 -14.54 -0.05 5.64
N ILE A 182 -15.61 0.70 5.84
CA ILE A 182 -16.00 1.22 7.16
C ILE A 182 -16.30 0.07 8.13
N ASN A 183 -17.01 -0.96 7.69
CA ASN A 183 -17.28 -2.13 8.51
C ASN A 183 -16.00 -2.86 8.91
N GLU A 184 -15.10 -3.13 7.95
CA GLU A 184 -13.82 -3.78 8.21
C GLU A 184 -13.02 -3.03 9.28
N LEU A 185 -12.80 -1.72 9.09
CA LEU A 185 -12.03 -0.89 10.02
C LEU A 185 -12.70 -0.77 11.39
N SER A 186 -14.02 -0.60 11.45
CA SER A 186 -14.76 -0.48 12.71
C SER A 186 -14.70 -1.75 13.56
N VAL A 187 -14.68 -2.92 12.92
CA VAL A 187 -14.59 -4.22 13.63
C VAL A 187 -13.19 -4.47 14.17
N VAL A 188 -12.13 -3.99 13.47
CA VAL A 188 -10.76 -4.32 13.83
C VAL A 188 -10.07 -3.30 14.73
N VAL A 189 -10.56 -2.06 14.78
CA VAL A 189 -9.89 -0.99 15.55
C VAL A 189 -9.59 -1.35 17.01
N SER A 190 -10.51 -2.00 17.70
CA SER A 190 -10.34 -2.42 19.10
C SER A 190 -9.45 -3.67 19.28
N LYS A 191 -9.13 -4.37 18.20
CA LYS A 191 -8.31 -5.59 18.20
C LYS A 191 -6.84 -5.27 17.86
N LEU A 192 -6.57 -4.08 17.34
CA LEU A 192 -5.24 -3.59 17.08
C LEU A 192 -4.59 -3.06 18.38
N PRO A 193 -3.27 -3.13 18.52
CA PRO A 193 -2.58 -2.58 19.67
C PRO A 193 -2.61 -1.04 19.64
N ILE A 194 -2.54 -0.41 20.82
CA ILE A 194 -2.35 1.04 20.92
C ILE A 194 -0.98 1.41 20.36
N LYS A 195 0.05 0.65 20.76
CA LYS A 195 1.43 0.80 20.27
C LYS A 195 1.89 -0.54 19.71
N ALA A 196 2.36 -0.55 18.48
CA ALA A 196 2.88 -1.76 17.85
C ALA A 196 4.23 -2.17 18.45
N ALA A 197 4.49 -3.49 18.49
CA ALA A 197 5.77 -4.03 18.90
C ALA A 197 6.88 -3.72 17.88
N GLU A 198 6.52 -3.66 16.62
CA GLU A 198 7.40 -3.31 15.48
C GLU A 198 6.87 -2.06 14.81
N PHE A 199 7.74 -1.07 14.58
CA PHE A 199 7.35 0.16 13.88
C PHE A 199 6.88 -0.17 12.45
N GLY A 200 5.85 0.53 12.00
CA GLY A 200 5.22 0.29 10.68
C GLY A 200 4.08 -0.73 10.70
N ARG A 201 3.83 -1.43 11.82
CA ARG A 201 2.63 -2.24 11.95
C ARG A 201 1.40 -1.41 12.32
N ALA A 202 0.22 -1.89 11.89
CA ALA A 202 -1.04 -1.23 12.14
C ALA A 202 -1.35 -1.11 13.65
N THR A 203 -1.78 0.08 14.06
CA THR A 203 -2.18 0.43 15.42
C THR A 203 -3.62 0.91 15.43
N GLN A 204 -4.21 1.06 16.62
CA GLN A 204 -5.50 1.71 16.78
C GLN A 204 -5.50 3.13 16.18
N GLY A 205 -4.39 3.88 16.37
CA GLY A 205 -4.23 5.21 15.81
C GLY A 205 -4.21 5.21 14.29
N ALA A 206 -3.47 4.28 13.67
CA ALA A 206 -3.45 4.10 12.21
C ALA A 206 -4.85 3.77 11.66
N CYS A 207 -5.57 2.86 12.33
CA CYS A 207 -6.91 2.47 11.93
C CYS A 207 -7.93 3.62 12.07
N LYS A 208 -7.89 4.37 13.19
CA LYS A 208 -8.75 5.55 13.38
C LYS A 208 -8.46 6.65 12.38
N ASN A 209 -7.18 6.90 12.08
CA ASN A 209 -6.77 7.87 11.07
C ASN A 209 -7.29 7.49 9.69
N LEU A 210 -7.14 6.23 9.26
CA LEU A 210 -7.69 5.77 8.00
C LEU A 210 -9.22 5.86 7.99
N LEU A 211 -9.90 5.43 9.05
CA LEU A 211 -11.36 5.49 9.14
C LEU A 211 -11.87 6.94 9.12
N SER A 212 -11.15 7.87 9.77
CA SER A 212 -11.42 9.32 9.69
C SER A 212 -11.33 9.81 8.24
N LEU A 213 -10.29 9.44 7.50
CA LEU A 213 -10.12 9.80 6.10
C LEU A 213 -11.24 9.20 5.22
N VAL A 214 -11.61 7.94 5.45
CA VAL A 214 -12.71 7.28 4.72
C VAL A 214 -14.03 8.00 4.93
N TYR A 215 -14.38 8.38 6.17
CA TYR A 215 -15.58 9.16 6.44
C TYR A 215 -15.52 10.55 5.83
N LEU A 216 -14.37 11.24 5.95
CA LEU A 216 -14.17 12.56 5.35
C LEU A 216 -14.40 12.52 3.85
N THR A 217 -13.81 11.55 3.15
CA THR A 217 -13.92 11.41 1.69
C THR A 217 -15.34 11.04 1.30
N ARG A 218 -15.98 10.08 1.99
CA ARG A 218 -17.38 9.72 1.74
C ARG A 218 -18.32 10.91 1.95
N GLY A 219 -18.02 11.78 2.92
CA GLY A 219 -18.81 12.98 3.22
C GLY A 219 -18.98 13.94 2.03
N TYR A 220 -18.09 13.87 1.04
CA TYR A 220 -18.21 14.64 -0.22
C TYR A 220 -18.95 13.91 -1.35
N LYS A 221 -19.30 12.64 -1.17
CA LYS A 221 -19.99 11.85 -2.19
C LYS A 221 -21.49 12.06 -2.15
N SER A 222 -22.19 11.80 -3.26
CA SER A 222 -23.64 11.93 -3.36
C SER A 222 -24.43 10.96 -2.45
N TYR A 223 -23.79 9.92 -1.96
CA TYR A 223 -24.33 8.90 -1.05
C TYR A 223 -23.79 9.03 0.39
N ALA A 224 -23.28 10.21 0.75
CA ALA A 224 -22.79 10.51 2.10
C ALA A 224 -23.88 10.31 3.15
N ASP A 225 -23.51 9.81 4.33
CA ASP A 225 -24.35 9.86 5.50
C ASP A 225 -24.22 11.25 6.17
N SER A 226 -25.30 11.73 6.78
CA SER A 226 -25.36 13.09 7.36
C SER A 226 -24.35 13.34 8.48
N ASP A 227 -23.80 12.30 9.08
CA ASP A 227 -22.86 12.36 10.21
C ASP A 227 -21.41 12.03 9.83
N ASP A 228 -21.10 11.84 8.54
CA ASP A 228 -19.76 11.45 8.07
C ASP A 228 -18.69 12.45 8.50
N PHE A 229 -18.89 13.73 8.31
CA PHE A 229 -17.93 14.74 8.74
C PHE A 229 -17.76 14.79 10.27
N THR A 230 -18.84 14.56 11.02
CA THR A 230 -18.78 14.48 12.48
C THR A 230 -17.98 13.27 12.94
N LYS A 231 -18.19 12.11 12.33
CA LYS A 231 -17.42 10.89 12.61
C LYS A 231 -15.95 11.05 12.24
N ALA A 232 -15.67 11.65 11.09
CA ALA A 232 -14.30 11.94 10.67
C ALA A 232 -13.58 12.82 11.69
N ALA A 233 -14.18 13.92 12.11
CA ALA A 233 -13.62 14.83 13.12
C ALA A 233 -13.42 14.13 14.46
N SER A 234 -14.41 13.37 14.95
CA SER A 234 -14.31 12.64 16.22
C SER A 234 -13.16 11.64 16.23
N LEU A 235 -12.97 10.87 15.14
CA LEU A 235 -11.89 9.90 15.05
C LEU A 235 -10.51 10.58 14.99
N ALA A 236 -10.40 11.70 14.29
CA ALA A 236 -9.18 12.50 14.27
C ALA A 236 -8.85 13.05 15.67
N ASP A 237 -9.85 13.58 16.40
CA ASP A 237 -9.70 14.04 17.77
C ASP A 237 -9.27 12.93 18.71
N GLU A 238 -9.78 11.71 18.53
CA GLU A 238 -9.35 10.55 19.32
C GLU A 238 -7.87 10.22 19.09
N VAL A 239 -7.35 10.35 17.87
CA VAL A 239 -5.92 10.15 17.56
C VAL A 239 -5.09 11.27 18.19
N ILE A 240 -5.48 12.53 17.99
CA ILE A 240 -4.77 13.73 18.54
C ILE A 240 -4.69 13.66 20.06
N ASN A 241 -5.79 13.30 20.71
CA ASN A 241 -5.90 13.27 22.18
C ASN A 241 -5.42 11.95 22.81
N SER A 242 -4.97 10.99 22.01
CA SER A 242 -4.49 9.69 22.51
C SER A 242 -3.21 9.82 23.37
N GLY A 243 -2.40 10.84 23.10
CA GLY A 243 -1.07 11.00 23.69
C GLY A 243 0.02 10.11 23.08
N GLU A 244 -0.33 9.29 22.07
CA GLU A 244 0.61 8.41 21.38
C GLU A 244 1.38 9.12 20.27
N TYR A 245 0.84 10.22 19.74
CA TYR A 245 1.41 10.98 18.63
C TYR A 245 1.56 12.45 19.01
N ARG A 246 2.56 13.11 18.42
CA ARG A 246 2.79 14.55 18.60
C ARG A 246 3.52 15.13 17.41
N LEU A 247 3.25 16.39 17.11
CA LEU A 247 4.02 17.15 16.14
C LEU A 247 5.44 17.38 16.66
N LEU A 248 6.43 17.22 15.80
CA LEU A 248 7.81 17.54 16.09
C LEU A 248 8.04 19.07 16.05
N PRO A 249 9.14 19.57 16.65
CA PRO A 249 9.40 21.01 16.72
C PRO A 249 9.58 21.69 15.35
N SER A 250 10.00 20.97 14.34
CA SER A 250 10.19 21.48 12.99
C SER A 250 9.92 20.41 11.94
N PHE A 251 9.54 20.84 10.73
CA PHE A 251 9.37 19.96 9.58
C PHE A 251 10.64 19.17 9.24
N GLN A 252 11.81 19.82 9.37
CA GLN A 252 13.09 19.17 9.13
C GLN A 252 13.34 17.97 10.04
N GLU A 253 12.91 18.01 11.30
CA GLU A 253 13.11 16.90 12.24
C GLU A 253 12.28 15.66 11.85
N VAL A 254 11.14 15.82 11.17
CA VAL A 254 10.30 14.70 10.70
C VAL A 254 11.05 13.83 9.69
N PHE A 255 11.82 14.45 8.79
CA PHE A 255 12.50 13.80 7.66
C PHE A 255 14.01 13.71 7.83
N LYS A 256 14.53 14.00 9.02
CA LYS A 256 15.95 13.96 9.31
C LYS A 256 16.45 12.51 9.27
N GLU A 257 17.57 12.29 8.59
CA GLU A 257 18.27 11.00 8.57
C GLU A 257 18.56 10.52 9.99
N GLY A 258 18.20 9.27 10.28
CA GLY A 258 18.28 8.65 11.61
C GLY A 258 17.10 8.96 12.53
N ASN A 259 16.08 9.70 12.07
CA ASN A 259 14.84 9.98 12.78
C ASN A 259 13.59 9.46 12.05
N GLU A 260 13.75 8.40 11.27
CA GLU A 260 12.67 7.77 10.50
C GLU A 260 11.57 7.18 11.39
N ILE A 261 11.94 6.83 12.63
CA ILE A 261 11.01 6.38 13.67
C ILE A 261 10.80 7.53 14.64
N ASN A 262 9.68 8.24 14.49
CA ASN A 262 9.35 9.36 15.36
C ASN A 262 7.85 9.44 15.69
N ASP A 263 7.51 10.27 16.68
CA ASP A 263 6.16 10.35 17.24
C ASP A 263 5.14 11.08 16.33
N GLU A 264 5.56 11.71 15.23
CA GLU A 264 4.65 12.35 14.27
C GLU A 264 4.10 11.35 13.25
N ILE A 265 4.80 10.23 13.04
CA ILE A 265 4.42 9.23 12.04
C ILE A 265 3.41 8.25 12.63
N ILE A 266 2.18 8.28 12.12
CA ILE A 266 1.09 7.39 12.54
C ILE A 266 1.21 6.01 11.90
N PHE A 267 1.53 5.96 10.62
CA PHE A 267 1.72 4.73 9.83
C PHE A 267 2.62 5.01 8.65
N SER A 268 3.53 4.11 8.35
CA SER A 268 4.46 4.27 7.22
C SER A 268 4.85 2.94 6.59
N VAL A 269 5.10 2.97 5.28
CA VAL A 269 5.65 1.83 4.54
C VAL A 269 7.13 1.68 4.90
N GLN A 270 7.53 0.49 5.32
CA GLN A 270 8.88 0.23 5.77
C GLN A 270 9.78 -0.23 4.63
N TYR A 271 10.92 0.41 4.48
CA TYR A 271 11.99 0.04 3.57
C TYR A 271 13.29 -0.20 4.37
N ASP A 272 14.12 -1.15 3.92
CA ASP A 272 15.43 -1.41 4.51
C ASP A 272 16.45 -1.64 3.40
N ALA A 273 17.59 -0.98 3.50
CA ALA A 273 18.74 -1.21 2.61
C ALA A 273 19.34 -2.63 2.75
N LYS A 274 19.03 -3.33 3.85
CA LYS A 274 19.47 -4.70 4.13
C LYS A 274 18.44 -5.75 3.75
N SER A 275 17.44 -5.40 2.93
CA SER A 275 16.39 -6.34 2.56
C SER A 275 16.98 -7.67 2.06
N LEU A 276 16.33 -8.75 2.45
CA LEU A 276 16.64 -10.12 2.04
C LEU A 276 16.75 -10.20 0.51
N GLY A 277 18.01 -10.24 0.01
CA GLY A 277 18.27 -10.30 -1.42
C GLY A 277 19.26 -9.25 -1.94
N GLY A 278 19.54 -8.20 -1.19
CA GLY A 278 20.56 -7.18 -1.57
C GLY A 278 20.25 -6.46 -2.89
N ASP A 279 19.04 -6.57 -3.37
CA ASP A 279 18.62 -5.91 -4.60
C ASP A 279 18.26 -4.45 -4.31
N ILE A 280 18.86 -3.53 -5.07
CA ILE A 280 18.53 -2.11 -5.06
C ILE A 280 17.04 -1.85 -5.38
N ASN A 281 16.34 -2.82 -5.93
CA ASN A 281 14.91 -2.75 -6.25
C ASN A 281 13.99 -2.94 -5.03
N ASN A 282 14.52 -3.26 -3.85
CA ASN A 282 13.75 -3.35 -2.61
C ASN A 282 13.68 -2.02 -1.83
N GLY A 283 14.34 -0.97 -2.30
CA GLY A 283 14.20 0.38 -1.81
C GLY A 283 13.03 1.11 -2.47
N SER A 284 12.62 2.24 -1.89
CA SER A 284 11.70 3.15 -2.58
C SER A 284 12.40 3.75 -3.80
N GLY A 285 11.85 3.56 -5.00
CA GLY A 285 12.31 4.22 -6.22
C GLY A 285 12.04 5.73 -6.25
N GLN A 286 11.29 6.24 -5.27
CA GLN A 286 10.83 7.63 -5.24
C GLN A 286 11.98 8.65 -5.18
N ASN A 287 13.09 8.34 -4.52
CA ASN A 287 14.27 9.21 -4.48
C ASN A 287 14.82 9.51 -5.88
N ALA A 288 14.74 8.54 -6.79
CA ALA A 288 15.16 8.71 -8.17
C ALA A 288 14.15 9.53 -8.99
N MET A 289 12.85 9.34 -8.69
CA MET A 289 11.76 9.96 -9.44
C MET A 289 11.59 11.44 -9.14
N PHE A 290 11.88 11.88 -7.90
CA PHE A 290 11.81 13.28 -7.46
C PHE A 290 13.21 13.95 -7.40
N GLY A 291 14.26 13.23 -7.80
CA GLY A 291 15.62 13.73 -7.77
C GLY A 291 15.88 14.82 -8.82
N TRP A 292 16.92 15.61 -8.61
CA TRP A 292 17.38 16.61 -9.57
C TRP A 292 18.18 15.94 -10.69
N GLU A 293 18.06 16.45 -11.92
CA GLU A 293 18.97 16.10 -13.00
C GLU A 293 20.34 16.76 -12.75
N LEU A 294 21.24 16.04 -12.09
CA LEU A 294 22.54 16.55 -11.69
C LEU A 294 23.60 16.49 -12.82
N TRP A 295 23.35 15.73 -13.91
CA TRP A 295 24.36 15.44 -14.92
C TRP A 295 24.62 16.56 -15.90
N SER A 296 23.65 17.40 -16.21
CA SER A 296 23.74 18.39 -17.26
C SER A 296 23.81 19.84 -16.78
N LYS A 297 23.50 20.10 -15.52
CA LYS A 297 23.27 21.47 -15.01
C LYS A 297 24.07 21.85 -13.78
N ILE A 298 25.07 21.04 -13.38
CA ILE A 298 25.93 21.40 -12.24
C ILE A 298 26.94 22.44 -12.70
N PRO A 299 26.98 23.63 -12.08
CA PRO A 299 28.08 24.58 -12.29
C PRO A 299 29.41 23.91 -11.93
N SER A 300 30.45 24.12 -12.75
CA SER A 300 31.79 23.61 -12.50
C SER A 300 32.25 24.00 -11.09
N GLY A 301 32.57 23.02 -10.25
CA GLY A 301 33.01 23.25 -8.87
C GLY A 301 32.14 22.60 -7.81
N PHE A 302 30.98 22.00 -8.16
CA PHE A 302 30.22 21.14 -7.27
C PHE A 302 30.58 19.68 -7.56
N GLU A 303 31.41 19.09 -6.72
CA GLU A 303 31.66 17.64 -6.74
C GLU A 303 30.51 16.91 -6.07
N ILE A 304 29.41 16.72 -6.77
CA ILE A 304 28.32 15.86 -6.27
C ILE A 304 28.32 14.55 -7.08
N TYR A 305 29.36 13.77 -6.93
CA TYR A 305 29.38 12.38 -7.35
C TYR A 305 29.05 11.47 -6.16
N ASN A 306 27.81 11.50 -5.72
CA ASN A 306 27.33 10.46 -4.85
C ASN A 306 26.32 9.61 -5.61
N THR A 307 26.79 8.54 -6.26
CA THR A 307 25.96 7.60 -7.01
C THR A 307 24.95 6.86 -6.14
N THR A 308 25.07 6.94 -4.82
CA THR A 308 24.14 6.31 -3.87
C THR A 308 22.82 7.08 -3.76
N TYR A 309 22.81 8.39 -3.99
CA TYR A 309 21.64 9.24 -3.81
C TYR A 309 21.14 9.91 -5.10
N ASN A 310 21.83 9.75 -6.22
CA ASN A 310 21.62 10.52 -7.44
C ASN A 310 21.37 9.60 -8.65
N TRP A 311 20.21 8.98 -8.69
CA TRP A 311 19.65 8.50 -9.95
C TRP A 311 18.85 9.63 -10.58
N HIS A 312 19.30 10.18 -11.47
CA HIS A 312 19.60 11.33 -12.33
C HIS A 312 18.49 11.73 -13.28
N LYS A 313 17.21 11.41 -13.06
CA LYS A 313 16.18 11.85 -13.98
C LYS A 313 14.89 12.12 -13.21
N PRO A 314 14.60 13.38 -12.88
CA PRO A 314 13.33 13.73 -12.27
C PRO A 314 12.21 13.33 -13.22
N GLN A 315 11.38 12.39 -12.80
CA GLN A 315 10.17 12.01 -13.50
C GLN A 315 9.02 12.92 -13.10
N PHE A 316 9.08 13.44 -11.88
CA PHE A 316 8.11 14.35 -11.32
C PHE A 316 8.81 15.65 -10.90
N THR A 317 8.23 16.76 -11.29
CA THR A 317 8.69 18.10 -10.87
C THR A 317 7.54 18.89 -10.26
N PRO A 318 7.82 19.73 -9.26
CA PRO A 318 6.84 20.65 -8.71
C PRO A 318 6.34 21.63 -9.78
N THR A 319 5.04 21.93 -9.74
CA THR A 319 4.46 22.99 -10.59
C THR A 319 4.76 24.38 -10.01
N GLN A 320 4.62 25.43 -10.85
CA GLN A 320 4.65 26.82 -10.36
C GLN A 320 3.54 27.09 -9.34
N PHE A 321 2.41 26.39 -9.44
CA PHE A 321 1.32 26.50 -8.49
C PHE A 321 1.76 26.04 -7.10
N LEU A 322 2.46 24.88 -6.98
CA LEU A 322 2.98 24.44 -5.69
C LEU A 322 3.89 25.49 -5.04
N TYR A 323 4.82 26.08 -5.80
CA TYR A 323 5.66 27.15 -5.27
C TYR A 323 4.87 28.37 -4.80
N SER A 324 3.77 28.71 -5.48
CA SER A 324 2.90 29.84 -5.10
C SER A 324 2.11 29.63 -3.81
N LEU A 325 2.00 28.36 -3.34
CA LEU A 325 1.31 28.04 -2.10
C LEU A 325 2.16 28.31 -0.83
N TYR A 326 3.48 28.40 -0.98
CA TYR A 326 4.36 28.69 0.14
C TYR A 326 4.43 30.18 0.42
N ASN A 327 4.30 30.54 1.69
CA ASN A 327 4.64 31.89 2.15
C ASN A 327 6.14 31.94 2.48
N THR A 328 6.93 32.51 1.57
CA THR A 328 8.39 32.59 1.68
C THR A 328 8.90 33.33 2.93
N ASP A 329 8.05 34.17 3.54
CA ASP A 329 8.43 34.95 4.74
C ASP A 329 8.18 34.21 6.05
N SER A 330 7.37 33.14 6.04
CA SER A 330 6.92 32.48 7.26
C SER A 330 6.92 30.96 7.21
N ASP A 331 7.07 30.36 6.04
CA ASP A 331 7.04 28.91 5.88
C ASP A 331 8.48 28.35 5.79
N SER A 332 8.94 27.74 6.88
CA SER A 332 10.29 27.15 6.96
C SER A 332 10.53 25.95 6.03
N ARG A 333 9.50 25.47 5.34
CA ARG A 333 9.64 24.41 4.33
C ARG A 333 10.18 24.94 2.99
N TYR A 334 10.19 26.25 2.81
CA TYR A 334 10.64 26.92 1.59
C TYR A 334 12.19 27.13 1.55
N ASP A 335 12.88 27.07 2.67
CA ASP A 335 14.33 27.35 2.83
C ASP A 335 15.21 26.25 2.25
#